data_dab0a0436b5d379d68f04bbbe81d19e7
#
_entry.id   dab0a0436b5d379d68f04bbbe81d19e7
#
_cell.length_a   1.000
_cell.length_b   1.000
_cell.length_c   1.000
_cell.angle_alpha   90.00
_cell.angle_beta   90.00
_cell.angle_gamma   90.00
#
_symmetry.space_group_name_H-M   'P 1'
#
loop_
_entity.id
_entity.type
_entity.pdbx_description
1 polymer ?
#
loop_
_entity_poly.entity_id
_entity_poly.type
_entity_poly.pdbx_seq_one_letter_code
_entity_poly.pdbx_strand_id
1 'polypeptide(L)'
;MRNLHIPSRSPAYSKNAMVASSHPDATKMALNIMEKGGNAFDAAICAAAILGVVEAHSTGIGGDCFCIFYSQKDKKVRALNGSGTSLSNIDYNKVRIAENNSIDPYCADAVTIPGAVAAWTKINQDYGRLSLKEILSPAIDLAENGYVVADVIADMWK
;
A
#
# COMPACT_ATOMS: atom_id res chain seq x y z
N MET A 1 -18.50 22.77 -4.81
CA MET A 1 -19.35 22.26 -3.73
C MET A 1 -19.97 20.94 -4.19
N ARG A 2 -19.97 19.88 -3.35
CA ARG A 2 -20.55 18.58 -3.70
C ARG A 2 -22.08 18.69 -3.77
N ASN A 3 -22.68 18.17 -4.83
CA ASN A 3 -24.15 18.11 -4.93
C ASN A 3 -24.65 16.92 -4.08
N LEU A 4 -25.32 17.20 -2.97
CA LEU A 4 -25.82 16.18 -2.04
C LEU A 4 -27.10 15.48 -2.54
N HIS A 5 -27.68 15.92 -3.64
CA HIS A 5 -28.86 15.30 -4.23
C HIS A 5 -28.52 14.21 -5.26
N ILE A 6 -27.23 14.06 -5.62
CA ILE A 6 -26.79 12.96 -6.48
C ILE A 6 -26.54 11.71 -5.61
N PRO A 7 -27.09 10.53 -5.98
CA PRO A 7 -26.83 9.28 -5.28
C PRO A 7 -25.33 9.00 -5.19
N SER A 8 -24.80 9.00 -3.98
CA SER A 8 -23.40 8.73 -3.71
C SER A 8 -23.26 8.44 -2.21
N ARG A 9 -22.10 7.88 -1.80
CA ARG A 9 -21.82 7.69 -0.39
C ARG A 9 -21.79 9.03 0.34
N SER A 10 -22.43 9.07 1.52
CA SER A 10 -22.32 10.21 2.42
C SER A 10 -20.87 10.45 2.82
N PRO A 11 -20.47 11.72 3.03
CA PRO A 11 -19.16 12.01 3.61
C PRO A 11 -19.01 11.33 4.97
N ALA A 12 -17.84 10.72 5.20
CA ALA A 12 -17.48 10.22 6.52
C ALA A 12 -16.77 11.33 7.30
N TYR A 13 -17.07 11.42 8.59
CA TYR A 13 -16.47 12.39 9.50
C TYR A 13 -15.92 11.64 10.71
N SER A 14 -14.76 12.05 11.19
CA SER A 14 -14.17 11.51 12.40
C SER A 14 -13.51 12.62 13.22
N LYS A 15 -13.57 12.49 14.54
CA LYS A 15 -12.92 13.41 15.48
C LYS A 15 -11.43 13.13 15.65
N ASN A 16 -11.04 11.86 15.64
CA ASN A 16 -9.71 11.43 16.08
C ASN A 16 -8.82 10.99 14.92
N ALA A 17 -9.33 10.11 14.06
CA ALA A 17 -8.56 9.53 12.98
C ALA A 17 -9.47 9.08 11.82
N MET A 18 -8.92 8.99 10.63
CA MET A 18 -9.63 8.52 9.46
C MET A 18 -8.68 7.74 8.56
N VAL A 19 -9.18 6.67 7.97
CA VAL A 19 -8.48 5.87 6.97
C VAL A 19 -9.39 5.71 5.75
N ALA A 20 -8.82 5.80 4.57
CA ALA A 20 -9.47 5.48 3.31
C ALA A 20 -8.56 4.54 2.50
N SER A 21 -9.10 3.43 2.05
CA SER A 21 -8.42 2.47 1.17
C SER A 21 -9.43 1.84 0.21
N SER A 22 -8.94 1.07 -0.75
CA SER A 22 -9.76 0.34 -1.72
C SER A 22 -10.52 -0.84 -1.10
N HIS A 23 -10.01 -1.43 -0.01
CA HIS A 23 -10.59 -2.60 0.63
C HIS A 23 -11.05 -2.32 2.07
N PRO A 24 -12.28 -2.77 2.46
CA PRO A 24 -12.81 -2.51 3.79
C PRO A 24 -11.98 -3.12 4.93
N ASP A 25 -11.39 -4.30 4.74
CA ASP A 25 -10.55 -4.92 5.76
C ASP A 25 -9.27 -4.12 6.00
N ALA A 26 -8.65 -3.58 4.97
CA ALA A 26 -7.49 -2.71 5.10
C ALA A 26 -7.84 -1.43 5.90
N THR A 27 -8.97 -0.80 5.59
CA THR A 27 -9.46 0.37 6.35
C THR A 27 -9.74 0.04 7.81
N LYS A 28 -10.46 -1.07 8.07
CA LYS A 28 -10.82 -1.51 9.42
C LYS A 28 -9.60 -1.81 10.27
N MET A 29 -8.66 -2.60 9.75
CA MET A 29 -7.48 -3.00 10.51
C MET A 29 -6.50 -1.84 10.73
N ALA A 30 -6.38 -0.92 9.78
CA ALA A 30 -5.60 0.31 9.98
C ALA A 30 -6.17 1.19 11.10
N LEU A 31 -7.50 1.32 11.21
CA LEU A 31 -8.15 1.98 12.34
C LEU A 31 -7.85 1.26 13.66
N ASN A 32 -7.95 -0.07 13.70
CA ASN A 32 -7.64 -0.87 14.88
C ASN A 32 -6.17 -0.70 15.33
N ILE A 33 -5.22 -0.55 14.40
CA ILE A 33 -3.82 -0.23 14.72
C ILE A 33 -3.72 1.11 15.44
N MET A 34 -4.45 2.13 15.00
CA MET A 34 -4.47 3.44 15.67
C MET A 34 -5.13 3.37 17.05
N GLU A 35 -6.18 2.58 17.20
CA GLU A 35 -6.85 2.35 18.51
C GLU A 35 -5.93 1.64 19.51
N LYS A 36 -5.02 0.77 19.04
CA LYS A 36 -3.98 0.12 19.86
C LYS A 36 -2.80 1.02 20.22
N GLY A 37 -2.83 2.30 19.85
CA GLY A 37 -1.79 3.27 20.15
C GLY A 37 -0.79 3.54 19.02
N GLY A 38 -0.96 2.89 17.89
CA GLY A 38 -0.24 3.20 16.65
C GLY A 38 -0.57 4.58 16.12
N ASN A 39 0.25 5.05 15.21
CA ASN A 39 0.04 6.32 14.53
C ASN A 39 -0.36 6.12 13.05
N ALA A 40 -0.45 7.21 12.29
CA ALA A 40 -0.82 7.16 10.88
C ALA A 40 0.17 6.34 10.01
N PHE A 41 1.45 6.29 10.39
CA PHE A 41 2.46 5.50 9.67
C PHE A 41 2.26 4.02 9.92
N ASP A 42 2.04 3.61 11.17
CA ASP A 42 1.75 2.22 11.53
C ASP A 42 0.47 1.73 10.84
N ALA A 43 -0.56 2.58 10.83
CA ALA A 43 -1.83 2.29 10.15
C ALA A 43 -1.67 2.16 8.63
N ALA A 44 -0.88 3.02 8.00
CA ALA A 44 -0.63 2.98 6.56
C ALA A 44 0.14 1.72 6.15
N ILE A 45 1.17 1.33 6.92
CA ILE A 45 1.91 0.08 6.69
C ILE A 45 0.99 -1.13 6.83
N CYS A 46 0.16 -1.17 7.89
CA CYS A 46 -0.82 -2.23 8.10
C CYS A 46 -1.79 -2.33 6.91
N ALA A 47 -2.36 -1.20 6.47
CA ALA A 47 -3.25 -1.17 5.32
C ALA A 47 -2.57 -1.68 4.05
N ALA A 48 -1.34 -1.23 3.76
CA ALA A 48 -0.58 -1.67 2.59
C ALA A 48 -0.28 -3.17 2.62
N ALA A 49 0.08 -3.72 3.78
CA ALA A 49 0.32 -5.15 3.95
C ALA A 49 -0.96 -5.97 3.73
N ILE A 50 -2.10 -5.51 4.26
CA ILE A 50 -3.40 -6.17 4.04
C ILE A 50 -3.81 -6.13 2.57
N LEU A 51 -3.66 -4.97 1.90
CA LEU A 51 -3.95 -4.86 0.47
C LEU A 51 -3.11 -5.84 -0.35
N GLY A 52 -1.85 -6.09 0.03
CA GLY A 52 -1.01 -7.10 -0.60
C GLY A 52 -1.56 -8.54 -0.47
N VAL A 53 -2.44 -8.80 0.49
CA VAL A 53 -3.14 -10.09 0.64
C VAL A 53 -4.48 -10.07 -0.10
N VAL A 54 -5.32 -9.06 0.15
CA VAL A 54 -6.72 -9.06 -0.31
C VAL A 54 -6.90 -8.50 -1.72
N GLU A 55 -5.93 -7.78 -2.25
CA GLU A 55 -5.88 -7.23 -3.62
C GLU A 55 -4.56 -7.61 -4.32
N ALA A 56 -4.12 -8.86 -4.20
CA ALA A 56 -2.84 -9.35 -4.70
C ALA A 56 -2.67 -9.22 -6.23
N HIS A 57 -3.76 -8.98 -6.98
CA HIS A 57 -3.73 -8.67 -8.40
C HIS A 57 -3.19 -7.25 -8.71
N SER A 58 -3.18 -6.35 -7.74
CA SER A 58 -2.80 -4.94 -7.95
C SER A 58 -1.66 -4.45 -7.07
N THR A 59 -1.35 -5.13 -5.96
CA THR A 59 -0.29 -4.73 -5.04
C THR A 59 0.31 -5.94 -4.30
N GLY A 60 1.52 -5.79 -3.75
CA GLY A 60 2.18 -6.87 -3.02
C GLY A 60 3.56 -6.50 -2.50
N ILE A 61 4.15 -7.41 -1.74
CA ILE A 61 5.48 -7.25 -1.13
C ILE A 61 6.63 -7.31 -2.14
N GLY A 62 6.37 -7.82 -3.33
CA GLY A 62 7.34 -7.88 -4.43
C GLY A 62 7.46 -6.59 -5.25
N GLY A 63 6.66 -5.56 -4.93
CA GLY A 63 6.64 -4.29 -5.64
C GLY A 63 7.34 -3.17 -4.91
N ASP A 64 6.89 -1.96 -5.21
CA ASP A 64 7.43 -0.70 -4.72
C ASP A 64 6.55 -0.08 -3.63
N CYS A 65 7.07 0.93 -2.94
CA CYS A 65 6.30 1.73 -2.00
C CYS A 65 6.64 3.21 -2.15
N PHE A 66 5.64 4.03 -2.36
CA PHE A 66 5.76 5.48 -2.35
C PHE A 66 4.96 6.04 -1.18
N CYS A 67 5.54 6.95 -0.44
CA CYS A 67 4.88 7.58 0.68
C CYS A 67 5.05 9.10 0.59
N ILE A 68 3.96 9.84 0.79
CA ILE A 68 3.96 11.27 0.98
C ILE A 68 3.17 11.59 2.24
N PHE A 69 3.70 12.45 3.10
CA PHE A 69 3.06 12.81 4.35
C PHE A 69 3.41 14.23 4.80
N TYR A 70 2.53 14.80 5.60
CA TYR A 70 2.79 16.05 6.30
C TYR A 70 3.24 15.77 7.73
N SER A 71 4.41 16.29 8.10
CA SER A 71 4.92 16.21 9.46
C SER A 71 4.47 17.46 10.25
N GLN A 72 3.56 17.30 11.20
CA GLN A 72 3.12 18.37 12.08
C GLN A 72 4.27 18.91 12.95
N LYS A 73 5.22 18.06 13.32
CA LYS A 73 6.39 18.44 14.11
C LYS A 73 7.27 19.45 13.38
N ASP A 74 7.56 19.18 12.11
CA ASP A 74 8.46 19.99 11.28
C ASP A 74 7.70 21.00 10.42
N LYS A 75 6.37 20.88 10.34
CA LYS A 75 5.46 21.64 9.45
C LYS A 75 5.91 21.54 7.98
N LYS A 76 6.33 20.35 7.55
CA LYS A 76 6.84 20.09 6.21
C LYS A 76 6.15 18.88 5.60
N VAL A 77 5.97 18.93 4.30
CA VAL A 77 5.67 17.76 3.49
C VAL A 77 6.97 17.01 3.23
N ARG A 78 6.94 15.71 3.42
CA ARG A 78 8.04 14.79 3.14
C ARG A 78 7.56 13.70 2.21
N ALA A 79 8.46 13.13 1.45
CA ALA A 79 8.20 11.98 0.60
C ALA A 79 9.29 10.93 0.78
N LEU A 80 8.93 9.67 0.58
CA LEU A 80 9.83 8.54 0.48
C LEU A 80 9.57 7.85 -0.85
N ASN A 81 10.63 7.68 -1.62
CA ASN A 81 10.64 6.82 -2.79
C ASN A 81 11.25 5.48 -2.37
N GLY A 82 10.41 4.47 -2.25
CA GLY A 82 10.78 3.08 -1.96
C GLY A 82 10.65 2.19 -3.19
N SER A 83 10.86 2.75 -4.37
CA SER A 83 11.03 1.98 -5.60
C SER A 83 12.35 1.22 -5.56
N GLY A 84 12.32 -0.03 -6.02
CA GLY A 84 13.53 -0.78 -6.25
C GLY A 84 14.34 -0.26 -7.44
N THR A 85 15.58 -0.66 -7.51
CA THR A 85 16.43 -0.38 -8.66
C THR A 85 16.19 -1.39 -9.78
N SER A 86 16.45 -1.01 -11.02
CA SER A 86 16.59 -1.97 -12.12
C SER A 86 17.77 -2.90 -11.88
N LEU A 87 17.82 -4.01 -12.60
CA LEU A 87 18.96 -4.91 -12.60
C LEU A 87 20.23 -4.16 -13.06
N SER A 88 21.37 -4.39 -12.38
CA SER A 88 22.64 -3.74 -12.72
C SER A 88 23.18 -4.11 -14.10
N ASN A 89 22.80 -5.28 -14.62
CA ASN A 89 23.26 -5.83 -15.90
C ASN A 89 22.18 -5.73 -17.00
N ILE A 90 21.25 -4.80 -16.91
CA ILE A 90 20.23 -4.63 -17.93
C ILE A 90 20.89 -4.21 -19.27
N ASP A 91 20.61 -4.96 -20.32
CA ASP A 91 21.04 -4.60 -21.68
C ASP A 91 19.90 -3.83 -22.36
N TYR A 92 20.03 -2.52 -22.40
CA TYR A 92 19.02 -1.62 -22.97
C TYR A 92 18.69 -1.90 -24.44
N ASN A 93 19.58 -2.57 -25.18
CA ASN A 93 19.35 -2.95 -26.58
C ASN A 93 18.45 -4.18 -26.70
N LYS A 94 18.29 -4.94 -25.61
CA LYS A 94 17.47 -6.15 -25.56
C LYS A 94 16.17 -5.96 -24.79
N VAL A 95 15.98 -4.79 -24.15
CA VAL A 95 14.75 -4.47 -23.43
C VAL A 95 13.57 -4.55 -24.39
N ARG A 96 12.55 -5.32 -24.01
CA ARG A 96 11.33 -5.48 -24.79
C ARG A 96 10.51 -4.19 -24.75
N ILE A 97 10.40 -3.54 -25.90
CA ILE A 97 9.65 -2.29 -26.05
C ILE A 97 8.26 -2.59 -26.62
N ALA A 98 7.22 -2.10 -25.98
CA ALA A 98 5.85 -2.15 -26.44
C ALA A 98 5.58 -1.11 -27.54
N GLU A 99 4.46 -1.23 -28.27
CA GLU A 99 4.11 -0.35 -29.40
C GLU A 99 4.04 1.14 -29.04
N ASN A 100 3.74 1.46 -27.78
CA ASN A 100 3.69 2.84 -27.28
C ASN A 100 5.06 3.42 -26.90
N ASN A 101 6.15 2.76 -27.27
CA ASN A 101 7.52 3.13 -26.94
C ASN A 101 7.84 3.13 -25.42
N SER A 102 7.14 2.30 -24.66
CA SER A 102 7.41 2.01 -23.24
C SER A 102 7.93 0.58 -23.06
N ILE A 103 8.49 0.29 -21.89
CA ILE A 103 8.84 -1.10 -21.54
C ILE A 103 7.54 -1.91 -21.43
N ASP A 104 7.50 -3.09 -22.04
CA ASP A 104 6.36 -3.99 -21.90
C ASP A 104 6.19 -4.37 -20.42
N PRO A 105 5.04 -4.03 -19.78
CA PRO A 105 4.83 -4.29 -18.36
C PRO A 105 4.80 -5.78 -17.99
N TYR A 106 4.66 -6.65 -18.96
CA TYR A 106 4.62 -8.11 -18.77
C TYR A 106 5.96 -8.81 -19.07
N CYS A 107 7.04 -8.06 -19.26
CA CYS A 107 8.37 -8.64 -19.45
C CYS A 107 9.21 -8.57 -18.17
N ALA A 108 10.24 -9.42 -18.09
CA ALA A 108 11.16 -9.45 -16.95
C ALA A 108 11.92 -8.14 -16.75
N ASP A 109 12.15 -7.38 -17.81
CA ASP A 109 12.88 -6.10 -17.76
C ASP A 109 12.09 -4.99 -17.04
N ALA A 110 10.75 -5.17 -16.89
CA ALA A 110 9.90 -4.26 -16.13
C ALA A 110 9.95 -4.51 -14.62
N VAL A 111 10.54 -5.63 -14.17
CA VAL A 111 10.60 -6.00 -12.76
C VAL A 111 11.78 -5.32 -12.09
N THR A 112 11.51 -4.55 -11.03
CA THR A 112 12.53 -3.95 -10.17
C THR A 112 12.88 -4.89 -9.01
N ILE A 113 14.00 -4.63 -8.33
CA ILE A 113 14.31 -5.27 -7.05
C ILE A 113 13.25 -4.81 -6.04
N PRO A 114 12.58 -5.74 -5.29
CA PRO A 114 11.49 -5.37 -4.39
C PRO A 114 11.89 -4.32 -3.35
N GLY A 115 11.18 -3.21 -3.32
CA GLY A 115 11.44 -2.08 -2.42
C GLY A 115 10.40 -1.87 -1.31
N ALA A 116 9.21 -2.47 -1.45
CA ALA A 116 8.07 -2.19 -0.56
C ALA A 116 8.38 -2.45 0.92
N VAL A 117 8.88 -3.64 1.26
CA VAL A 117 9.16 -4.03 2.65
C VAL A 117 10.30 -3.19 3.26
N ALA A 118 11.33 -2.86 2.47
CA ALA A 118 12.41 -1.98 2.90
C ALA A 118 11.87 -0.58 3.23
N ALA A 119 10.95 -0.06 2.41
CA ALA A 119 10.29 1.22 2.66
C ALA A 119 9.41 1.19 3.92
N TRP A 120 8.60 0.13 4.12
CA TRP A 120 7.81 -0.04 5.36
C TRP A 120 8.70 -0.08 6.60
N THR A 121 9.81 -0.82 6.54
CA THR A 121 10.78 -0.89 7.61
C THR A 121 11.37 0.49 7.91
N LYS A 122 11.76 1.23 6.89
CA LYS A 122 12.32 2.58 7.03
C LYS A 122 11.30 3.56 7.63
N ILE A 123 10.06 3.55 7.14
CA ILE A 123 8.96 4.38 7.66
C ILE A 123 8.69 4.04 9.13
N ASN A 124 8.64 2.74 9.47
CA ASN A 124 8.40 2.33 10.85
C ASN A 124 9.53 2.73 11.78
N GLN A 125 10.80 2.55 11.39
CA GLN A 125 11.96 2.97 12.18
C GLN A 125 12.00 4.47 12.44
N ASP A 126 11.66 5.29 11.43
CA ASP A 126 11.77 6.74 11.53
C ASP A 126 10.57 7.39 12.24
N TYR A 127 9.38 6.80 12.08
CA TYR A 127 8.12 7.47 12.44
C TYR A 127 7.12 6.58 13.18
N GLY A 128 7.28 5.25 13.16
CA GLY A 128 6.37 4.31 13.79
C GLY A 128 6.39 4.37 15.32
N ARG A 129 5.36 3.79 15.93
CA ARG A 129 5.21 3.64 17.39
C ARG A 129 5.11 2.19 17.81
N LEU A 130 4.55 1.34 16.95
CA LEU A 130 4.39 -0.09 17.18
C LEU A 130 5.48 -0.87 16.46
N SER A 131 5.72 -2.10 16.92
CA SER A 131 6.64 -3.00 16.22
C SER A 131 6.07 -3.46 14.89
N LEU A 132 6.94 -3.75 13.91
CA LEU A 132 6.49 -4.34 12.64
C LEU A 132 5.70 -5.63 12.84
N LYS A 133 6.03 -6.43 13.86
CA LYS A 133 5.29 -7.65 14.20
C LYS A 133 3.83 -7.35 14.52
N GLU A 134 3.57 -6.32 15.33
CA GLU A 134 2.21 -5.91 15.69
C GLU A 134 1.47 -5.33 14.47
N ILE A 135 2.15 -4.52 13.68
CA ILE A 135 1.58 -3.86 12.49
C ILE A 135 1.21 -4.87 11.41
N LEU A 136 2.05 -5.88 11.18
CA LEU A 136 1.86 -6.87 10.12
C LEU A 136 0.98 -8.05 10.54
N SER A 137 0.76 -8.25 11.85
CA SER A 137 -0.04 -9.36 12.38
C SER A 137 -1.42 -9.51 11.72
N PRO A 138 -2.21 -8.43 11.45
CA PRO A 138 -3.50 -8.60 10.78
C PRO A 138 -3.40 -9.11 9.34
N ALA A 139 -2.36 -8.73 8.62
CA ALA A 139 -2.14 -9.22 7.26
C ALA A 139 -1.70 -10.70 7.25
N ILE A 140 -0.87 -11.08 8.22
CA ILE A 140 -0.43 -12.47 8.43
C ILE A 140 -1.64 -13.34 8.75
N ASP A 141 -2.51 -12.90 9.67
CA ASP A 141 -3.72 -13.62 10.04
C ASP A 141 -4.64 -13.87 8.84
N LEU A 142 -4.88 -12.85 7.99
CA LEU A 142 -5.65 -12.99 6.76
C LEU A 142 -5.00 -13.96 5.77
N ALA A 143 -3.67 -13.97 5.67
CA ALA A 143 -2.95 -14.87 4.78
C ALA A 143 -2.98 -16.33 5.27
N GLU A 144 -2.90 -16.56 6.58
CA GLU A 144 -2.90 -17.90 7.18
C GLU A 144 -4.30 -18.50 7.29
N ASN A 145 -5.29 -17.69 7.69
CA ASN A 145 -6.64 -18.16 8.00
C ASN A 145 -7.66 -17.90 6.88
N GLY A 146 -7.26 -17.16 5.85
CA GLY A 146 -8.10 -16.81 4.72
C GLY A 146 -9.00 -15.60 4.99
N TYR A 147 -9.64 -15.13 3.94
CA TYR A 147 -10.57 -13.99 3.95
C TYR A 147 -11.68 -14.18 2.93
N VAL A 148 -12.76 -13.41 3.04
CA VAL A 148 -13.86 -13.45 2.07
C VAL A 148 -13.46 -12.62 0.84
N VAL A 149 -13.31 -13.29 -0.31
CA VAL A 149 -12.99 -12.64 -1.58
C VAL A 149 -14.25 -12.00 -2.16
N ALA A 150 -14.21 -10.70 -2.42
CA ALA A 150 -15.31 -9.99 -3.08
C ALA A 150 -15.37 -10.35 -4.57
N ASP A 151 -16.58 -10.35 -5.16
CA ASP A 151 -16.80 -10.74 -6.56
C ASP A 151 -15.92 -9.96 -7.54
N VAL A 152 -15.74 -8.65 -7.29
CA VAL A 152 -14.88 -7.77 -8.12
C VAL A 152 -13.42 -8.25 -8.10
N ILE A 153 -12.92 -8.64 -6.92
CA ILE A 153 -11.55 -9.16 -6.77
C ILE A 153 -11.42 -10.52 -7.45
N ALA A 154 -12.42 -11.40 -7.27
CA ALA A 154 -12.44 -12.71 -7.92
C ALA A 154 -12.41 -12.60 -9.45
N ASP A 155 -13.09 -11.60 -10.03
CA ASP A 155 -13.07 -11.35 -11.47
C ASP A 155 -11.71 -10.85 -11.98
N MET A 156 -11.01 -10.04 -11.18
CA MET A 156 -9.68 -9.55 -11.53
C MET A 156 -8.57 -10.60 -11.44
N TRP A 157 -8.86 -11.74 -10.82
CA TRP A 157 -7.94 -12.88 -10.70
C TRP A 157 -8.05 -13.88 -11.85
N LYS A 158 -9.03 -13.75 -12.73
CA LYS A 158 -9.23 -14.57 -13.92
C LYS A 158 -8.31 -14.13 -15.06
#